data_bddea0db74871624c44e92226f7083f7
#
_entry.id   bddea0db74871624c44e92226f7083f7
#
_cell.length_a   1.000
_cell.length_b   1.000
_cell.length_c   1.000
_cell.angle_alpha   90.00
_cell.angle_beta   90.00
_cell.angle_gamma   90.00
#
_symmetry.space_group_name_H-M   'P 1'
#
loop_
_entity.id
_entity.type
_entity.pdbx_description
1 polymer ?
#
loop_
_entity_poly.entity_id
_entity_poly.type
_entity_poly.pdbx_seq_one_letter_code
_entity_poly.pdbx_strand_id
1 'polypeptide(L)'
;SYDLFIEKALRNLSINGQLSFILPEAILNVKAHTPVRTAIMESNSIRYLNFLGNAFDKVQCPCIILQLIHTGKPLSTVGMEVSDCSHCTTILTNRKISAEYFSFHTTDAEYQLLEKIRHIPKTKFLAGNADFALGIVTGNNKKYISSVKNKDNEVILKGSDICKYHTNPNSNYIVFNPQNFQQVAPIEMYRAPEKLLYRFISSQLVFAYDDKQTLSLNSCNLVIPKLERLHIKYILAILNSRIAQFIYKMEFHSVKVLRSHIENIPILDVNADMQNSIIQAVEPLINGLPPEGAQIAYEQLDQLIFKLFNLTSKEQDIIKHAVDGENKFLF
;
A
#
# COMPACT_ATOMS: atom_id res chain seq x y z
N SER A 1 5.96 8.68 25.52
CA SER A 1 5.79 8.67 27.00
C SER A 1 4.82 7.61 27.48
N TYR A 2 3.69 7.32 26.79
CA TYR A 2 2.77 6.25 27.20
C TYR A 2 3.41 4.86 27.14
N ASP A 3 4.43 4.63 26.34
CA ASP A 3 5.19 3.38 26.30
C ASP A 3 5.76 3.02 27.67
N LEU A 4 6.29 4.00 28.39
CA LEU A 4 6.84 3.80 29.74
C LEU A 4 5.76 3.36 30.74
N PHE A 5 4.52 3.88 30.61
CA PHE A 5 3.41 3.45 31.45
C PHE A 5 3.02 2.01 31.16
N ILE A 6 2.98 1.62 29.88
CA ILE A 6 2.67 0.25 29.46
C ILE A 6 3.76 -0.69 29.97
N GLU A 7 5.02 -0.37 29.74
CA GLU A 7 6.17 -1.18 30.18
C GLU A 7 6.16 -1.35 31.71
N LYS A 8 5.92 -0.28 32.45
CA LYS A 8 5.85 -0.34 33.91
C LYS A 8 4.65 -1.18 34.38
N ALA A 9 3.51 -1.06 33.73
CA ALA A 9 2.32 -1.84 34.04
C ALA A 9 2.55 -3.34 33.75
N LEU A 10 3.13 -3.69 32.60
CA LEU A 10 3.47 -5.08 32.25
C LEU A 10 4.41 -5.72 33.27
N ARG A 11 5.43 -4.99 33.74
CA ARG A 11 6.37 -5.48 34.77
C ARG A 11 5.71 -5.77 36.11
N ASN A 12 4.63 -5.08 36.44
CA ASN A 12 3.90 -5.22 37.71
C ASN A 12 2.71 -6.18 37.63
N LEU A 13 2.44 -6.72 36.44
CA LEU A 13 1.28 -7.58 36.22
C LEU A 13 1.60 -9.03 36.66
N SER A 14 0.79 -9.56 37.56
CA SER A 14 0.88 -10.97 37.96
C SER A 14 0.39 -11.90 36.83
N ILE A 15 0.76 -13.18 36.89
CA ILE A 15 0.22 -14.20 35.97
C ILE A 15 -1.31 -14.18 36.03
N ASN A 16 -1.95 -14.19 34.87
CA ASN A 16 -3.38 -14.02 34.64
C ASN A 16 -3.92 -12.62 35.02
N GLY A 17 -3.06 -11.70 35.43
CA GLY A 17 -3.45 -10.31 35.61
C GLY A 17 -3.83 -9.66 34.28
N GLN A 18 -4.75 -8.70 34.35
CA GLN A 18 -5.27 -7.99 33.17
C GLN A 18 -4.90 -6.52 33.22
N LEU A 19 -4.64 -5.95 32.06
CA LEU A 19 -4.28 -4.57 31.85
C LEU A 19 -5.11 -4.00 30.71
N SER A 20 -5.71 -2.83 30.87
CA SER A 20 -6.44 -2.14 29.81
C SER A 20 -6.02 -0.68 29.74
N PHE A 21 -5.76 -0.21 28.51
CA PHE A 21 -5.42 1.17 28.23
C PHE A 21 -6.22 1.70 27.05
N ILE A 22 -6.53 3.01 27.10
CA ILE A 22 -6.87 3.80 25.90
C ILE A 22 -5.57 4.42 25.40
N LEU A 23 -5.23 4.15 24.14
CA LEU A 23 -3.95 4.53 23.55
C LEU A 23 -4.16 5.13 22.15
N PRO A 24 -3.26 5.99 21.68
CA PRO A 24 -3.21 6.33 20.26
C PRO A 24 -3.01 5.07 19.42
N GLU A 25 -3.76 4.97 18.31
CA GLU A 25 -3.65 3.84 17.36
C GLU A 25 -2.23 3.69 16.80
N ALA A 26 -1.46 4.77 16.81
CA ALA A 26 -0.03 4.80 16.43
C ALA A 26 0.82 3.74 17.14
N ILE A 27 0.41 3.26 18.33
CA ILE A 27 1.12 2.17 19.02
C ILE A 27 1.19 0.90 18.19
N LEU A 28 0.23 0.65 17.30
CA LEU A 28 0.16 -0.55 16.48
C LEU A 28 1.18 -0.53 15.32
N ASN A 29 1.56 0.65 14.80
CA ASN A 29 2.25 0.74 13.51
C ASN A 29 3.46 1.68 13.48
N VAL A 30 3.63 2.60 14.43
CA VAL A 30 4.78 3.51 14.42
C VAL A 30 6.03 2.81 14.96
N LYS A 31 7.14 2.93 14.24
CA LYS A 31 8.43 2.28 14.56
C LYS A 31 8.95 2.59 15.96
N ALA A 32 8.72 3.80 16.48
CA ALA A 32 9.14 4.20 17.83
C ALA A 32 8.55 3.31 18.93
N HIS A 33 7.42 2.64 18.68
CA HIS A 33 6.71 1.77 19.64
C HIS A 33 7.07 0.28 19.50
N THR A 34 8.02 -0.09 18.63
CA THR A 34 8.49 -1.47 18.45
C THR A 34 8.92 -2.13 19.78
N PRO A 35 9.66 -1.48 20.68
CA PRO A 35 10.06 -2.10 21.95
C PRO A 35 8.87 -2.52 22.83
N VAL A 36 7.83 -1.69 22.88
CA VAL A 36 6.61 -2.00 23.66
C VAL A 36 5.84 -3.16 23.04
N ARG A 37 5.72 -3.20 21.70
CA ARG A 37 5.10 -4.33 21.00
C ARG A 37 5.87 -5.62 21.22
N THR A 38 7.21 -5.58 21.22
CA THR A 38 8.06 -6.73 21.57
C THR A 38 7.75 -7.23 22.98
N ALA A 39 7.70 -6.33 23.96
CA ALA A 39 7.38 -6.69 25.34
C ALA A 39 5.97 -7.30 25.49
N ILE A 40 5.00 -6.82 24.71
CA ILE A 40 3.66 -7.42 24.65
C ILE A 40 3.75 -8.85 24.10
N MET A 41 4.51 -9.06 23.02
CA MET A 41 4.60 -10.37 22.34
C MET A 41 5.30 -11.46 23.17
N GLU A 42 6.20 -11.09 24.06
CA GLU A 42 7.04 -12.05 24.79
C GLU A 42 6.28 -12.87 25.83
N SER A 43 5.34 -12.26 26.55
CA SER A 43 4.73 -12.88 27.71
C SER A 43 3.25 -12.53 27.97
N ASN A 44 2.60 -11.88 27.00
CA ASN A 44 1.23 -11.44 27.14
C ASN A 44 0.39 -11.87 25.94
N SER A 45 -0.91 -11.98 26.14
CA SER A 45 -1.90 -12.13 25.05
C SER A 45 -2.79 -10.90 24.99
N ILE A 46 -3.15 -10.49 23.77
CA ILE A 46 -4.16 -9.45 23.56
C ILE A 46 -5.51 -10.11 23.68
N ARG A 47 -6.30 -9.71 24.66
CA ARG A 47 -7.67 -10.21 24.87
C ARG A 47 -8.66 -9.46 23.99
N TYR A 48 -8.52 -8.14 23.96
CA TYR A 48 -9.44 -7.26 23.29
C TYR A 48 -8.72 -6.07 22.68
N LEU A 49 -9.09 -5.74 21.44
CA LEU A 49 -8.65 -4.54 20.73
C LEU A 49 -9.88 -3.87 20.14
N ASN A 50 -10.16 -2.62 20.52
CA ASN A 50 -11.25 -1.84 19.96
C ASN A 50 -10.73 -0.56 19.31
N PHE A 51 -11.05 -0.35 18.04
CA PHE A 51 -10.74 0.85 17.29
C PHE A 51 -11.81 1.89 17.54
N LEU A 52 -11.47 2.97 18.25
CA LEU A 52 -12.38 4.04 18.63
C LEU A 52 -12.44 5.18 17.60
N GLY A 53 -11.51 5.21 16.64
CA GLY A 53 -11.33 6.36 15.77
C GLY A 53 -10.94 7.62 16.55
N ASN A 54 -11.40 8.79 16.12
CA ASN A 54 -11.19 10.07 16.81
C ASN A 54 -12.16 10.20 18.00
N ALA A 55 -11.85 9.55 19.12
CA ALA A 55 -12.73 9.45 20.28
C ALA A 55 -12.79 10.74 21.13
N PHE A 56 -11.87 11.68 20.95
CA PHE A 56 -11.79 12.91 21.75
C PHE A 56 -12.09 14.14 20.89
N ASP A 57 -12.98 15.00 21.37
CA ASP A 57 -13.34 16.25 20.70
C ASP A 57 -12.10 17.13 20.46
N LYS A 58 -12.03 17.72 19.27
CA LYS A 58 -10.96 18.64 18.84
C LYS A 58 -9.56 18.05 18.77
N VAL A 59 -9.40 16.73 18.92
CA VAL A 59 -8.11 16.03 18.77
C VAL A 59 -8.19 15.06 17.61
N GLN A 60 -7.43 15.31 16.56
CA GLN A 60 -7.29 14.38 15.43
C GLN A 60 -6.22 13.31 15.77
N CYS A 61 -6.58 12.40 16.65
CA CYS A 61 -5.73 11.31 17.08
C CYS A 61 -6.59 10.05 17.23
N PRO A 62 -6.63 9.17 16.22
CA PRO A 62 -7.30 7.88 16.34
C PRO A 62 -6.81 7.11 17.55
N CYS A 63 -7.72 6.56 18.32
CA CYS A 63 -7.45 5.85 19.56
C CYS A 63 -7.98 4.42 19.50
N ILE A 64 -7.39 3.58 20.34
CA ILE A 64 -7.79 2.19 20.57
C ILE A 64 -7.97 1.93 22.07
N ILE A 65 -8.79 0.93 22.39
CA ILE A 65 -8.73 0.23 23.67
C ILE A 65 -7.92 -1.03 23.45
N LEU A 66 -6.84 -1.20 24.22
CA LEU A 66 -6.01 -2.40 24.20
C LEU A 66 -6.07 -3.08 25.56
N GLN A 67 -6.60 -4.31 25.60
CA GLN A 67 -6.65 -5.14 26.79
C GLN A 67 -5.68 -6.31 26.66
N LEU A 68 -4.80 -6.46 27.62
CA LEU A 68 -3.76 -7.49 27.72
C LEU A 68 -4.02 -8.41 28.89
N ILE A 69 -3.61 -9.67 28.75
CA ILE A 69 -3.50 -10.65 29.86
C ILE A 69 -2.05 -11.13 29.93
N HIS A 70 -1.46 -11.10 31.11
CA HIS A 70 -0.13 -11.69 31.33
C HIS A 70 -0.22 -13.19 31.41
N THR A 71 0.22 -13.88 30.36
CA THR A 71 0.16 -15.34 30.26
C THR A 71 1.46 -16.05 30.61
N GLY A 72 2.58 -15.30 30.70
CA GLY A 72 3.92 -15.87 30.79
C GLY A 72 4.35 -16.66 29.55
N LYS A 73 3.59 -16.56 28.45
CA LYS A 73 3.83 -17.27 27.19
C LYS A 73 3.84 -16.29 26.03
N PRO A 74 4.52 -16.61 24.91
CA PRO A 74 4.46 -15.80 23.71
C PRO A 74 3.04 -15.56 23.23
N LEU A 75 2.82 -14.38 22.63
CA LEU A 75 1.52 -13.95 22.16
C LEU A 75 0.87 -14.98 21.24
N SER A 76 -0.37 -15.35 21.56
CA SER A 76 -1.30 -16.04 20.66
C SER A 76 -2.45 -15.11 20.30
N THR A 77 -2.86 -15.09 19.05
CA THR A 77 -4.03 -14.33 18.61
C THR A 77 -5.33 -15.08 18.71
N VAL A 78 -5.29 -16.38 19.00
CA VAL A 78 -6.49 -17.20 19.14
C VAL A 78 -7.36 -16.75 20.32
N GLY A 79 -8.62 -16.44 20.04
CA GLY A 79 -9.57 -15.92 21.00
C GLY A 79 -9.49 -14.43 21.26
N MET A 80 -8.61 -13.71 20.53
CA MET A 80 -8.56 -12.24 20.55
C MET A 80 -9.84 -11.67 19.93
N GLU A 81 -10.47 -10.74 20.62
CA GLU A 81 -11.61 -10.00 20.11
C GLU A 81 -11.17 -8.68 19.52
N VAL A 82 -11.57 -8.41 18.29
CA VAL A 82 -11.28 -7.14 17.58
C VAL A 82 -12.60 -6.50 17.22
N SER A 83 -12.75 -5.23 17.59
CA SER A 83 -13.97 -4.47 17.29
C SER A 83 -13.66 -3.07 16.78
N ASP A 84 -14.62 -2.53 16.06
CA ASP A 84 -14.74 -1.11 15.71
C ASP A 84 -16.16 -0.63 16.03
N CYS A 85 -16.54 0.57 15.57
CA CYS A 85 -17.88 1.14 15.84
C CYS A 85 -19.04 0.31 15.28
N SER A 86 -18.80 -0.63 14.37
CA SER A 86 -19.82 -1.34 13.59
C SER A 86 -19.75 -2.86 13.70
N HIS A 87 -18.57 -3.41 13.98
CA HIS A 87 -18.34 -4.85 13.93
C HIS A 87 -17.49 -5.33 15.11
N CYS A 88 -17.75 -6.57 15.54
CA CYS A 88 -16.90 -7.29 16.47
C CYS A 88 -16.62 -8.67 15.91
N THR A 89 -15.35 -9.03 15.86
CA THR A 89 -14.88 -10.32 15.34
C THR A 89 -13.95 -11.00 16.34
N THR A 90 -14.05 -12.33 16.46
CA THR A 90 -13.09 -13.13 17.24
C THR A 90 -12.12 -13.80 16.27
N ILE A 91 -10.82 -13.62 16.52
CA ILE A 91 -9.77 -14.28 15.75
C ILE A 91 -9.69 -15.74 16.20
N LEU A 92 -9.89 -16.66 15.25
CA LEU A 92 -9.89 -18.10 15.52
C LEU A 92 -8.56 -18.77 15.12
N THR A 93 -7.71 -18.07 14.38
CA THR A 93 -6.42 -18.58 13.90
C THR A 93 -5.25 -17.93 14.65
N ASN A 94 -4.17 -18.70 14.85
CA ASN A 94 -2.93 -18.11 15.38
C ASN A 94 -2.17 -17.42 14.26
N ARG A 95 -2.24 -16.09 14.22
CA ARG A 95 -1.60 -15.26 13.19
C ARG A 95 -0.13 -15.01 13.50
N LYS A 96 0.69 -15.00 12.45
CA LYS A 96 2.07 -14.52 12.57
C LYS A 96 2.06 -13.01 12.74
N ILE A 97 2.58 -12.53 13.85
CA ILE A 97 2.65 -11.11 14.17
C ILE A 97 4.13 -10.70 14.23
N SER A 98 4.42 -9.52 13.72
CA SER A 98 5.72 -8.88 13.85
C SER A 98 5.63 -7.71 14.83
N ALA A 99 6.65 -7.53 15.67
CA ALA A 99 6.76 -6.35 16.53
C ALA A 99 6.91 -5.04 15.74
N GLU A 100 7.26 -5.11 14.46
CA GLU A 100 7.34 -3.93 13.60
C GLU A 100 5.96 -3.35 13.30
N TYR A 101 4.95 -4.24 13.22
CA TYR A 101 3.60 -3.83 12.84
C TYR A 101 2.55 -4.82 13.36
N PHE A 102 1.58 -4.32 14.15
CA PHE A 102 0.41 -5.06 14.62
C PHE A 102 -0.78 -4.77 13.70
N SER A 103 -1.14 -5.71 12.82
CA SER A 103 -2.33 -5.61 11.97
C SER A 103 -3.38 -6.61 12.39
N PHE A 104 -4.54 -6.10 12.82
CA PHE A 104 -5.66 -6.90 13.29
C PHE A 104 -6.99 -6.55 12.61
N HIS A 105 -6.96 -5.70 11.58
CA HIS A 105 -8.17 -5.26 10.86
C HIS A 105 -8.76 -6.33 9.94
N THR A 106 -8.03 -7.43 9.70
CA THR A 106 -8.46 -8.49 8.80
C THR A 106 -9.30 -9.52 9.51
N THR A 107 -10.32 -10.06 8.83
CA THR A 107 -10.98 -11.31 9.20
C THR A 107 -10.03 -12.50 9.04
N ASP A 108 -10.37 -13.66 9.61
CA ASP A 108 -9.56 -14.87 9.42
C ASP A 108 -9.51 -15.33 7.96
N ALA A 109 -10.60 -15.15 7.21
CA ALA A 109 -10.65 -15.49 5.79
C ALA A 109 -9.72 -14.59 4.96
N GLU A 110 -9.71 -13.30 5.22
CA GLU A 110 -8.79 -12.34 4.57
C GLU A 110 -7.34 -12.64 4.93
N TYR A 111 -7.05 -12.92 6.21
CA TYR A 111 -5.71 -13.28 6.66
C TYR A 111 -5.19 -14.55 5.98
N GLN A 112 -6.01 -15.62 5.94
CA GLN A 112 -5.64 -16.88 5.27
C GLN A 112 -5.40 -16.67 3.77
N LEU A 113 -6.23 -15.85 3.12
CA LEU A 113 -6.06 -15.53 1.71
C LEU A 113 -4.78 -14.73 1.47
N LEU A 114 -4.47 -13.74 2.33
CA LEU A 114 -3.24 -12.98 2.27
C LEU A 114 -2.00 -13.89 2.39
N GLU A 115 -2.01 -14.80 3.38
CA GLU A 115 -0.94 -15.80 3.56
C GLU A 115 -0.82 -16.73 2.35
N LYS A 116 -1.94 -17.19 1.76
CA LYS A 116 -1.94 -17.97 0.53
C LYS A 116 -1.25 -17.23 -0.61
N ILE A 117 -1.64 -15.98 -0.86
CA ILE A 117 -1.10 -15.16 -1.95
C ILE A 117 0.41 -14.96 -1.77
N ARG A 118 0.87 -14.69 -0.56
CA ARG A 118 2.30 -14.46 -0.25
C ARG A 118 3.18 -15.69 -0.44
N HIS A 119 2.62 -16.89 -0.24
CA HIS A 119 3.37 -18.14 -0.31
C HIS A 119 3.22 -18.86 -1.67
N ILE A 120 2.68 -18.19 -2.69
CA ILE A 120 2.64 -18.74 -4.04
C ILE A 120 4.09 -18.95 -4.54
N PRO A 121 4.44 -20.16 -5.02
CA PRO A 121 5.78 -20.43 -5.55
C PRO A 121 6.13 -19.53 -6.73
N LYS A 122 7.44 -19.31 -6.94
CA LYS A 122 7.97 -18.47 -8.02
C LYS A 122 7.50 -16.99 -7.95
N THR A 123 7.26 -16.50 -6.76
CA THR A 123 6.98 -15.08 -6.54
C THR A 123 8.28 -14.28 -6.53
N LYS A 124 8.26 -13.14 -7.20
CA LYS A 124 9.31 -12.10 -7.19
C LYS A 124 8.79 -10.86 -6.48
N PHE A 125 9.72 -10.04 -6.01
CA PHE A 125 9.42 -8.79 -5.32
C PHE A 125 10.27 -7.67 -5.89
N LEU A 126 9.75 -6.44 -5.85
CA LEU A 126 10.53 -5.27 -6.24
C LEU A 126 11.60 -4.89 -5.22
N ALA A 127 11.57 -5.43 -4.01
CA ALA A 127 12.61 -5.29 -3.00
C ALA A 127 13.97 -5.75 -3.56
N GLY A 128 14.93 -4.82 -3.67
CA GLY A 128 16.24 -5.08 -4.28
C GLY A 128 16.23 -5.24 -5.80
N ASN A 129 15.07 -5.23 -6.45
CA ASN A 129 14.90 -5.46 -7.89
C ASN A 129 14.19 -4.29 -8.59
N ALA A 130 14.32 -3.08 -8.08
CA ALA A 130 13.79 -1.87 -8.70
C ALA A 130 14.53 -0.64 -8.20
N ASP A 131 14.64 0.37 -9.05
CA ASP A 131 15.04 1.70 -8.65
C ASP A 131 13.79 2.55 -8.36
N PHE A 132 13.82 3.24 -7.23
CA PHE A 132 12.76 4.17 -6.82
C PHE A 132 13.31 5.58 -6.74
N ALA A 133 12.55 6.55 -7.23
CA ALA A 133 12.88 7.95 -7.08
C ALA A 133 11.69 8.80 -6.66
N LEU A 134 11.99 9.81 -5.86
CA LEU A 134 11.06 10.87 -5.52
C LEU A 134 10.89 11.80 -6.72
N GLY A 135 9.68 12.24 -6.98
CA GLY A 135 9.45 13.33 -7.91
C GLY A 135 10.12 14.65 -7.44
N ILE A 136 10.29 15.59 -8.34
CA ILE A 136 11.00 16.86 -8.11
C ILE A 136 10.36 17.64 -6.97
N VAL A 137 11.17 18.05 -5.98
CA VAL A 137 10.81 19.01 -4.94
C VAL A 137 11.35 20.39 -5.34
N THR A 138 10.50 21.25 -5.86
CA THR A 138 10.95 22.57 -6.33
C THR A 138 11.30 23.52 -5.20
N GLY A 139 10.76 23.29 -3.99
CA GLY A 139 10.81 24.25 -2.87
C GLY A 139 9.78 25.38 -2.99
N ASN A 140 9.39 25.76 -4.22
CA ASN A 140 8.38 26.78 -4.49
C ASN A 140 7.66 26.54 -5.82
N ASN A 141 6.60 25.75 -5.79
CA ASN A 141 5.84 25.42 -7.01
C ASN A 141 5.27 26.66 -7.70
N LYS A 142 4.85 27.69 -6.94
CA LYS A 142 4.30 28.93 -7.54
C LYS A 142 5.32 29.66 -8.40
N LYS A 143 6.61 29.54 -8.08
CA LYS A 143 7.70 30.18 -8.83
C LYS A 143 8.09 29.38 -10.08
N TYR A 144 8.07 28.03 -9.99
CA TYR A 144 8.69 27.18 -11.00
C TYR A 144 7.71 26.48 -11.92
N ILE A 145 6.43 26.38 -11.55
CA ILE A 145 5.40 25.73 -12.36
C ILE A 145 4.55 26.77 -13.06
N SER A 146 4.48 26.65 -14.40
CA SER A 146 3.63 27.48 -15.26
C SER A 146 2.40 26.70 -15.72
N SER A 147 1.27 27.39 -15.89
CA SER A 147 0.10 26.84 -16.58
C SER A 147 0.14 27.07 -18.10
N VAL A 148 1.12 27.83 -18.59
CA VAL A 148 1.26 28.18 -20.00
C VAL A 148 2.46 27.45 -20.58
N LYS A 149 2.25 26.68 -21.67
CA LYS A 149 3.31 26.05 -22.43
C LYS A 149 4.07 27.07 -23.26
N ASN A 150 5.39 26.98 -23.27
CA ASN A 150 6.29 27.75 -24.13
C ASN A 150 7.39 26.83 -24.69
N LYS A 151 8.33 27.40 -25.46
CA LYS A 151 9.41 26.63 -26.11
C LYS A 151 10.47 26.09 -25.16
N ASP A 152 10.61 26.69 -23.96
CA ASP A 152 11.67 26.38 -22.98
C ASP A 152 11.19 25.49 -21.84
N ASN A 153 9.88 25.23 -21.73
CA ASN A 153 9.31 24.39 -20.69
C ASN A 153 8.73 23.09 -21.24
N GLU A 154 8.63 22.10 -20.37
CA GLU A 154 8.07 20.78 -20.66
C GLU A 154 7.03 20.38 -19.63
N VAL A 155 6.21 19.37 -19.96
CA VAL A 155 5.18 18.85 -19.08
C VAL A 155 5.79 18.29 -17.79
N ILE A 156 5.17 18.62 -16.65
CA ILE A 156 5.47 17.99 -15.37
C ILE A 156 4.18 17.49 -14.70
N LEU A 157 4.20 16.24 -14.26
CA LEU A 157 3.04 15.57 -13.69
C LEU A 157 2.98 15.76 -12.17
N LYS A 158 1.76 15.92 -11.67
CA LYS A 158 1.40 15.84 -10.25
C LYS A 158 0.74 14.49 -9.95
N GLY A 159 0.60 14.16 -8.68
CA GLY A 159 -0.13 12.96 -8.29
C GLY A 159 -1.57 12.92 -8.81
N SER A 160 -2.24 14.09 -8.95
CA SER A 160 -3.59 14.19 -9.54
C SER A 160 -3.66 13.81 -11.02
N ASP A 161 -2.53 13.86 -11.72
CA ASP A 161 -2.45 13.58 -13.15
C ASP A 161 -2.21 12.08 -13.44
N ILE A 162 -2.04 11.28 -12.39
CA ILE A 162 -1.82 9.84 -12.48
C ILE A 162 -3.16 9.14 -12.33
N CYS A 163 -3.58 8.43 -13.37
CA CYS A 163 -4.71 7.50 -13.37
C CYS A 163 -4.17 6.07 -13.30
N LYS A 164 -5.02 5.08 -13.02
CA LYS A 164 -4.60 3.69 -13.19
C LYS A 164 -4.25 3.45 -14.66
N TYR A 165 -3.05 2.92 -14.88
CA TYR A 165 -2.45 2.55 -16.17
C TYR A 165 -1.95 3.71 -17.04
N HIS A 166 -2.55 4.88 -17.02
CA HIS A 166 -2.19 6.02 -17.89
C HIS A 166 -2.05 7.34 -17.13
N THR A 167 -1.48 8.33 -17.78
CA THR A 167 -1.41 9.70 -17.29
C THR A 167 -2.44 10.58 -17.98
N ASN A 168 -3.04 11.51 -17.22
CA ASN A 168 -3.92 12.55 -17.77
C ASN A 168 -3.32 13.92 -17.38
N PRO A 169 -2.36 14.44 -18.16
CA PRO A 169 -1.64 15.66 -17.82
C PRO A 169 -2.55 16.87 -17.79
N ASN A 170 -2.58 17.56 -16.67
CA ASN A 170 -3.08 18.93 -16.59
C ASN A 170 -2.02 19.91 -17.14
N SER A 171 -2.43 21.15 -17.42
CA SER A 171 -1.52 22.20 -17.92
C SER A 171 -0.52 22.64 -16.86
N ASN A 172 0.46 21.79 -16.54
CA ASN A 172 1.57 22.08 -15.66
C ASN A 172 2.89 21.90 -16.43
N TYR A 173 3.67 22.95 -16.47
CA TYR A 173 4.93 23.00 -17.23
C TYR A 173 6.05 23.53 -16.36
N ILE A 174 7.27 23.04 -16.59
CA ILE A 174 8.47 23.45 -15.86
C ILE A 174 9.64 23.67 -16.81
N VAL A 175 10.44 24.70 -16.57
CA VAL A 175 11.79 24.79 -17.15
C VAL A 175 12.71 23.97 -16.27
N PHE A 176 13.18 22.82 -16.79
CA PHE A 176 13.93 21.87 -16.00
C PHE A 176 15.38 22.35 -15.77
N ASN A 177 15.59 22.96 -14.62
CA ASN A 177 16.92 23.36 -14.15
C ASN A 177 17.13 22.78 -12.73
N PRO A 178 17.74 21.58 -12.60
CA PRO A 178 17.91 20.88 -11.32
C PRO A 178 18.57 21.71 -10.22
N GLN A 179 19.48 22.60 -10.56
CA GLN A 179 20.22 23.43 -9.60
C GLN A 179 19.32 24.42 -8.85
N ASN A 180 18.15 24.75 -9.43
CA ASN A 180 17.20 25.68 -8.84
C ASN A 180 16.19 25.01 -7.89
N PHE A 181 16.19 23.68 -7.80
CA PHE A 181 15.20 22.92 -7.06
C PHE A 181 15.76 22.46 -5.72
N GLN A 182 14.88 22.30 -4.74
CA GLN A 182 15.26 21.89 -3.39
C GLN A 182 15.79 20.44 -3.36
N GLN A 183 15.16 19.54 -4.14
CA GLN A 183 15.58 18.15 -4.24
C GLN A 183 15.21 17.57 -5.60
N VAL A 184 16.16 16.90 -6.22
CA VAL A 184 16.02 16.22 -7.52
C VAL A 184 16.72 14.88 -7.41
N ALA A 185 16.09 13.81 -7.89
CA ALA A 185 16.75 12.52 -8.07
C ALA A 185 17.71 12.57 -9.28
N PRO A 186 18.57 11.56 -9.49
CA PRO A 186 19.39 11.47 -10.69
C PRO A 186 18.54 11.65 -11.96
N ILE A 187 19.02 12.44 -12.91
CA ILE A 187 18.26 12.84 -14.11
C ILE A 187 17.84 11.63 -14.94
N GLU A 188 18.69 10.63 -15.02
CA GLU A 188 18.46 9.36 -15.71
C GLU A 188 17.22 8.61 -15.20
N MET A 189 16.84 8.82 -13.94
CA MET A 189 15.63 8.24 -13.38
C MET A 189 14.36 8.86 -14.02
N TYR A 190 14.34 10.17 -14.19
CA TYR A 190 13.22 10.85 -14.88
C TYR A 190 13.23 10.55 -16.38
N ARG A 191 14.41 10.42 -16.97
CA ARG A 191 14.62 10.20 -18.42
C ARG A 191 14.75 8.72 -18.79
N ALA A 192 14.36 7.81 -17.90
CA ALA A 192 14.31 6.40 -18.25
C ALA A 192 13.36 6.19 -19.45
N PRO A 193 13.73 5.33 -20.42
CA PRO A 193 12.90 5.05 -21.60
C PRO A 193 11.50 4.54 -21.24
N GLU A 194 11.43 3.77 -20.17
CA GLU A 194 10.20 3.24 -19.60
C GLU A 194 10.26 3.30 -18.08
N LYS A 195 9.20 3.74 -17.44
CA LYS A 195 9.06 3.74 -15.99
C LYS A 195 7.58 3.67 -15.58
N LEU A 196 7.34 3.35 -14.32
CA LEU A 196 6.02 3.47 -13.72
C LEU A 196 6.00 4.71 -12.82
N LEU A 197 4.99 5.52 -12.99
CA LEU A 197 4.69 6.67 -12.12
C LEU A 197 3.61 6.26 -11.13
N TYR A 198 3.69 6.71 -9.87
CA TYR A 198 2.65 6.40 -8.89
C TYR A 198 2.29 7.58 -8.00
N ARG A 199 1.02 7.61 -7.56
CA ARG A 199 0.57 8.60 -6.58
C ARG A 199 1.24 8.36 -5.24
N PHE A 200 1.90 9.37 -4.71
CA PHE A 200 2.49 9.29 -3.37
C PHE A 200 1.43 9.46 -2.26
N ILE A 201 0.45 10.34 -2.47
CA ILE A 201 -0.66 10.54 -1.53
C ILE A 201 -1.90 9.90 -2.14
N SER A 202 -2.29 8.76 -1.61
CA SER A 202 -3.45 7.99 -2.07
C SER A 202 -3.80 6.92 -1.05
N SER A 203 -5.10 6.65 -0.87
CA SER A 203 -5.60 5.49 -0.12
C SER A 203 -5.53 4.19 -0.92
N GLN A 204 -5.16 4.27 -2.22
CA GLN A 204 -5.07 3.15 -3.14
C GLN A 204 -3.74 3.18 -3.88
N LEU A 205 -3.32 2.01 -4.38
CA LEU A 205 -2.23 1.92 -5.33
C LEU A 205 -2.72 2.42 -6.71
N VAL A 206 -2.06 3.43 -7.25
CA VAL A 206 -2.37 4.00 -8.57
C VAL A 206 -1.07 4.18 -9.33
N PHE A 207 -0.86 3.36 -10.35
CA PHE A 207 0.31 3.37 -11.19
C PHE A 207 -0.05 3.69 -12.64
N ALA A 208 0.76 4.51 -13.28
CA ALA A 208 0.70 4.81 -14.71
C ALA A 208 1.99 4.39 -15.42
N TYR A 209 1.87 3.96 -16.66
CA TYR A 209 3.00 3.72 -17.55
C TYR A 209 3.48 5.02 -18.17
N ASP A 210 4.78 5.23 -18.26
CA ASP A 210 5.39 6.37 -18.94
C ASP A 210 6.57 5.92 -19.80
N ASP A 211 6.46 6.13 -21.11
CA ASP A 211 7.48 5.94 -22.14
C ASP A 211 7.89 7.27 -22.82
N LYS A 212 7.42 8.40 -22.24
CA LYS A 212 7.66 9.75 -22.76
C LYS A 212 8.72 10.52 -21.99
N GLN A 213 9.39 9.84 -21.05
CA GLN A 213 10.42 10.47 -20.22
C GLN A 213 9.91 11.70 -19.44
N THR A 214 8.63 11.65 -19.04
CA THR A 214 7.93 12.79 -18.43
C THR A 214 8.46 13.06 -17.03
N LEU A 215 8.60 14.35 -16.69
CA LEU A 215 8.97 14.81 -15.36
C LEU A 215 7.79 14.69 -14.39
N SER A 216 8.10 14.52 -13.10
CA SER A 216 7.09 14.45 -12.05
C SER A 216 7.47 15.25 -10.81
N LEU A 217 6.47 15.81 -10.12
CA LEU A 217 6.61 16.45 -8.81
C LEU A 217 6.51 15.42 -7.68
N ASN A 218 6.94 15.79 -6.49
CA ASN A 218 6.98 14.95 -5.28
C ASN A 218 5.64 14.33 -4.82
N SER A 219 4.53 14.72 -5.39
CA SER A 219 3.24 14.02 -5.23
C SER A 219 3.06 12.83 -6.19
N CYS A 220 3.99 12.70 -7.16
CA CYS A 220 4.06 11.64 -8.15
C CYS A 220 5.49 11.08 -8.19
N ASN A 221 5.70 9.98 -7.53
CA ASN A 221 6.99 9.29 -7.51
C ASN A 221 7.10 8.28 -8.65
N LEU A 222 8.28 7.71 -8.81
CA LEU A 222 8.52 6.76 -9.90
C LEU A 222 9.24 5.50 -9.42
N VAL A 223 9.04 4.41 -10.17
CA VAL A 223 9.73 3.15 -10.00
C VAL A 223 10.11 2.57 -11.37
N ILE A 224 11.34 2.08 -11.45
CA ILE A 224 11.87 1.38 -12.62
C ILE A 224 12.13 -0.07 -12.20
N PRO A 225 11.23 -1.02 -12.53
CA PRO A 225 11.43 -2.42 -12.23
C PRO A 225 12.66 -2.99 -12.96
N LYS A 226 13.40 -3.87 -12.26
CA LYS A 226 14.60 -4.58 -12.78
C LYS A 226 14.44 -6.09 -12.65
N LEU A 227 13.20 -6.58 -12.64
CA LEU A 227 12.92 -8.02 -12.59
C LEU A 227 13.24 -8.65 -13.94
N GLU A 228 14.30 -9.45 -13.98
CA GLU A 228 14.71 -10.14 -15.21
C GLU A 228 13.55 -10.96 -15.79
N ARG A 229 13.39 -10.92 -17.11
CA ARG A 229 12.36 -11.62 -17.90
C ARG A 229 10.92 -11.19 -17.65
N LEU A 230 10.66 -10.23 -16.76
CA LEU A 230 9.33 -9.69 -16.53
C LEU A 230 9.18 -8.32 -17.19
N HIS A 231 8.19 -8.20 -18.09
CA HIS A 231 7.93 -6.98 -18.80
C HIS A 231 7.28 -5.92 -17.90
N ILE A 232 7.66 -4.67 -18.03
CA ILE A 232 7.17 -3.57 -17.18
C ILE A 232 5.64 -3.41 -17.22
N LYS A 233 5.00 -3.64 -18.37
CA LYS A 233 3.53 -3.58 -18.52
C LYS A 233 2.82 -4.74 -17.79
N TYR A 234 3.44 -5.92 -17.73
CA TYR A 234 2.97 -7.01 -16.90
C TYR A 234 3.03 -6.64 -15.41
N ILE A 235 4.15 -6.06 -14.97
CA ILE A 235 4.32 -5.60 -13.60
C ILE A 235 3.29 -4.51 -13.26
N LEU A 236 3.06 -3.55 -14.16
CA LEU A 236 2.02 -2.53 -14.03
C LEU A 236 0.62 -3.14 -13.82
N ALA A 237 0.29 -4.18 -14.60
CA ALA A 237 -1.00 -4.87 -14.49
C ALA A 237 -1.18 -5.47 -13.10
N ILE A 238 -0.15 -6.13 -12.56
CA ILE A 238 -0.17 -6.70 -11.21
C ILE A 238 -0.31 -5.60 -10.15
N LEU A 239 0.48 -4.53 -10.23
CA LEU A 239 0.48 -3.45 -9.23
C LEU A 239 -0.84 -2.67 -9.15
N ASN A 240 -1.60 -2.59 -10.25
CA ASN A 240 -2.92 -1.96 -10.28
C ASN A 240 -4.08 -2.94 -10.02
N SER A 241 -3.84 -4.25 -9.98
CA SER A 241 -4.87 -5.28 -9.81
C SER A 241 -5.59 -5.20 -8.46
N ARG A 242 -6.78 -5.79 -8.37
CA ARG A 242 -7.48 -5.94 -7.10
C ARG A 242 -6.68 -6.76 -6.08
N ILE A 243 -5.84 -7.69 -6.51
CA ILE A 243 -4.95 -8.45 -5.59
C ILE A 243 -3.97 -7.51 -4.91
N ALA A 244 -3.29 -6.63 -5.67
CA ALA A 244 -2.37 -5.66 -5.09
C ALA A 244 -3.10 -4.65 -4.19
N GLN A 245 -4.29 -4.18 -4.58
CA GLN A 245 -5.15 -3.33 -3.74
C GLN A 245 -5.54 -4.03 -2.44
N PHE A 246 -5.94 -5.31 -2.51
CA PHE A 246 -6.28 -6.10 -1.34
C PHE A 246 -5.11 -6.21 -0.37
N ILE A 247 -3.92 -6.58 -0.86
CA ILE A 247 -2.71 -6.66 -0.03
C ILE A 247 -2.42 -5.30 0.60
N TYR A 248 -2.44 -4.22 -0.19
CA TYR A 248 -2.18 -2.88 0.29
C TYR A 248 -3.17 -2.45 1.39
N LYS A 249 -4.46 -2.71 1.18
CA LYS A 249 -5.52 -2.37 2.14
C LYS A 249 -5.41 -3.19 3.43
N MET A 250 -5.11 -4.48 3.31
CA MET A 250 -5.03 -5.38 4.48
C MET A 250 -3.81 -5.13 5.36
N GLU A 251 -2.73 -4.62 4.77
CA GLU A 251 -1.45 -4.46 5.50
C GLU A 251 -1.15 -3.02 5.89
N PHE A 252 -1.59 -2.06 5.07
CA PHE A 252 -1.17 -0.68 5.23
C PHE A 252 -2.38 0.27 5.34
N HIS A 253 -2.60 0.80 6.53
CA HIS A 253 -3.59 1.84 6.78
C HIS A 253 -2.93 3.22 6.67
N SER A 254 -2.50 3.60 5.47
CA SER A 254 -1.76 4.84 5.22
C SER A 254 -2.33 5.59 4.02
N VAL A 255 -2.38 6.92 4.14
CA VAL A 255 -2.66 7.82 3.01
C VAL A 255 -1.42 8.14 2.17
N LYS A 256 -0.26 7.56 2.52
CA LYS A 256 0.99 7.70 1.78
C LYS A 256 1.44 6.35 1.26
N VAL A 257 1.58 6.24 -0.04
CA VAL A 257 2.13 5.05 -0.69
C VAL A 257 3.65 5.10 -0.60
N LEU A 258 4.20 4.36 0.37
CA LEU A 258 5.65 4.30 0.58
C LEU A 258 6.30 3.24 -0.32
N ARG A 259 7.60 3.40 -0.58
CA ARG A 259 8.42 2.43 -1.29
C ARG A 259 8.29 1.01 -0.69
N SER A 260 8.38 0.90 0.64
CA SER A 260 8.26 -0.39 1.35
C SER A 260 6.92 -1.09 1.13
N HIS A 261 5.84 -0.35 0.87
CA HIS A 261 4.54 -0.93 0.54
C HIS A 261 4.55 -1.59 -0.85
N ILE A 262 5.19 -0.93 -1.83
CA ILE A 262 5.28 -1.41 -3.22
C ILE A 262 6.25 -2.58 -3.34
N GLU A 263 7.39 -2.51 -2.64
CA GLU A 263 8.45 -3.50 -2.68
C GLU A 263 7.99 -4.90 -2.29
N ASN A 264 6.95 -5.01 -1.47
CA ASN A 264 6.43 -6.26 -0.93
C ASN A 264 5.18 -6.80 -1.64
N ILE A 265 4.74 -6.17 -2.76
CA ILE A 265 3.68 -6.73 -3.59
C ILE A 265 4.20 -7.95 -4.37
N PRO A 266 3.56 -9.13 -4.24
CA PRO A 266 4.00 -10.33 -4.94
C PRO A 266 3.74 -10.24 -6.44
N ILE A 267 4.78 -10.51 -7.23
CA ILE A 267 4.74 -10.55 -8.69
C ILE A 267 5.14 -11.95 -9.12
N LEU A 268 4.27 -12.68 -9.80
CA LEU A 268 4.56 -14.05 -10.19
C LEU A 268 5.53 -14.10 -11.37
N ASP A 269 6.56 -14.96 -11.27
CA ASP A 269 7.49 -15.24 -12.37
C ASP A 269 6.83 -16.24 -13.32
N VAL A 270 6.30 -15.75 -14.43
CA VAL A 270 5.55 -16.52 -15.42
C VAL A 270 6.25 -16.53 -16.78
N ASN A 271 5.87 -17.47 -17.64
CA ASN A 271 6.40 -17.57 -18.99
C ASN A 271 5.94 -16.41 -19.89
N ALA A 272 6.56 -16.29 -21.05
CA ALA A 272 6.30 -15.20 -22.00
C ALA A 272 4.83 -15.19 -22.50
N ASP A 273 4.24 -16.36 -22.72
CA ASP A 273 2.86 -16.44 -23.24
C ASP A 273 1.84 -15.90 -22.26
N MET A 274 2.02 -16.23 -20.96
CA MET A 274 1.16 -15.69 -19.91
C MET A 274 1.36 -14.19 -19.73
N GLN A 275 2.59 -13.69 -19.80
CA GLN A 275 2.86 -12.26 -19.79
C GLN A 275 2.19 -11.56 -20.98
N ASN A 276 2.36 -12.09 -22.21
CA ASN A 276 1.80 -11.53 -23.42
C ASN A 276 0.27 -11.42 -23.34
N SER A 277 -0.41 -12.43 -22.80
CA SER A 277 -1.86 -12.39 -22.62
C SER A 277 -2.29 -11.25 -21.69
N ILE A 278 -1.56 -10.99 -20.61
CA ILE A 278 -1.82 -9.89 -19.68
C ILE A 278 -1.45 -8.54 -20.30
N ILE A 279 -0.33 -8.48 -21.03
CA ILE A 279 0.10 -7.26 -21.73
C ILE A 279 -0.94 -6.84 -22.77
N GLN A 280 -1.45 -7.78 -23.57
CA GLN A 280 -2.53 -7.49 -24.53
C GLN A 280 -3.80 -6.96 -23.84
N ALA A 281 -4.14 -7.49 -22.67
CA ALA A 281 -5.31 -7.05 -21.91
C ALA A 281 -5.12 -5.67 -21.26
N VAL A 282 -3.88 -5.29 -20.87
CA VAL A 282 -3.58 -4.00 -20.24
C VAL A 282 -3.34 -2.87 -21.22
N GLU A 283 -2.94 -3.15 -22.47
CA GLU A 283 -2.65 -2.13 -23.49
C GLU A 283 -3.80 -1.14 -23.73
N PRO A 284 -5.08 -1.55 -23.85
CA PRO A 284 -6.16 -0.59 -24.00
C PRO A 284 -6.27 0.39 -22.82
N LEU A 285 -6.00 -0.08 -21.58
CA LEU A 285 -6.02 0.76 -20.39
C LEU A 285 -4.84 1.75 -20.37
N ILE A 286 -3.67 1.36 -20.85
CA ILE A 286 -2.50 2.24 -20.99
C ILE A 286 -2.79 3.35 -22.01
N ASN A 287 -3.45 3.01 -23.12
CA ASN A 287 -3.78 3.97 -24.17
C ASN A 287 -4.93 4.92 -23.79
N GLY A 288 -5.59 4.70 -22.66
CA GLY A 288 -6.72 5.48 -22.18
C GLY A 288 -8.03 5.08 -22.87
N LEU A 289 -8.96 4.59 -22.10
CA LEU A 289 -10.31 4.27 -22.53
C LEU A 289 -11.32 5.23 -21.89
N PRO A 290 -12.48 5.45 -22.52
CA PRO A 290 -13.61 6.06 -21.82
C PRO A 290 -13.95 5.26 -20.53
N PRO A 291 -14.47 5.90 -19.47
CA PRO A 291 -14.66 5.26 -18.16
C PRO A 291 -15.39 3.92 -18.20
N GLU A 292 -16.45 3.80 -18.99
CA GLU A 292 -17.21 2.53 -19.11
C GLU A 292 -16.36 1.43 -19.76
N GLY A 293 -15.63 1.75 -20.83
CA GLY A 293 -14.72 0.82 -21.49
C GLY A 293 -13.54 0.43 -20.60
N ALA A 294 -13.01 1.37 -19.83
CA ALA A 294 -11.94 1.14 -18.88
C ALA A 294 -12.37 0.18 -17.77
N GLN A 295 -13.60 0.31 -17.25
CA GLN A 295 -14.13 -0.58 -16.24
C GLN A 295 -14.25 -2.02 -16.77
N ILE A 296 -14.79 -2.21 -17.98
CA ILE A 296 -14.91 -3.54 -18.61
C ILE A 296 -13.53 -4.17 -18.83
N ALA A 297 -12.59 -3.41 -19.38
CA ALA A 297 -11.22 -3.88 -19.63
C ALA A 297 -10.51 -4.25 -18.31
N TYR A 298 -10.72 -3.46 -17.27
CA TYR A 298 -10.17 -3.75 -15.92
C TYR A 298 -10.74 -5.04 -15.33
N GLU A 299 -12.05 -5.26 -15.43
CA GLU A 299 -12.68 -6.51 -14.96
C GLU A 299 -12.12 -7.74 -15.71
N GLN A 300 -11.94 -7.63 -17.02
CA GLN A 300 -11.36 -8.70 -17.84
C GLN A 300 -9.91 -8.99 -17.45
N LEU A 301 -9.11 -7.94 -17.27
CA LEU A 301 -7.71 -8.05 -16.84
C LEU A 301 -7.61 -8.69 -15.45
N ASP A 302 -8.46 -8.28 -14.50
CA ASP A 302 -8.46 -8.83 -13.14
C ASP A 302 -8.85 -10.33 -13.15
N GLN A 303 -9.77 -10.76 -14.01
CA GLN A 303 -10.09 -12.19 -14.15
C GLN A 303 -8.89 -13.01 -14.64
N LEU A 304 -8.07 -12.47 -15.55
CA LEU A 304 -6.80 -13.11 -15.95
C LEU A 304 -5.83 -13.19 -14.79
N ILE A 305 -5.70 -12.12 -14.01
CA ILE A 305 -4.80 -12.07 -12.84
C ILE A 305 -5.29 -13.00 -11.74
N PHE A 306 -6.59 -13.08 -11.45
CA PHE A 306 -7.14 -14.03 -10.49
C PHE A 306 -6.84 -15.50 -10.86
N LYS A 307 -6.96 -15.83 -12.15
CA LYS A 307 -6.58 -17.16 -12.66
C LYS A 307 -5.08 -17.40 -12.50
N LEU A 308 -4.25 -16.39 -12.78
CA LEU A 308 -2.81 -16.46 -12.61
C LEU A 308 -2.42 -16.79 -11.17
N PHE A 309 -3.09 -16.19 -10.19
CA PHE A 309 -2.88 -16.44 -8.77
C PHE A 309 -3.63 -17.67 -8.24
N ASN A 310 -4.29 -18.44 -9.13
CA ASN A 310 -5.06 -19.64 -8.80
C ASN A 310 -6.06 -19.42 -7.65
N LEU A 311 -6.85 -18.34 -7.77
CA LEU A 311 -7.86 -17.99 -6.78
C LEU A 311 -9.21 -18.61 -7.12
N THR A 312 -9.82 -19.23 -6.13
CA THR A 312 -11.19 -19.75 -6.21
C THR A 312 -12.22 -18.60 -6.28
N SER A 313 -13.45 -18.88 -6.73
CA SER A 313 -14.51 -17.86 -6.78
C SER A 313 -14.76 -17.21 -5.41
N LYS A 314 -14.76 -18.01 -4.32
CA LYS A 314 -14.91 -17.46 -2.96
C LYS A 314 -13.78 -16.50 -2.58
N GLU A 315 -12.55 -16.83 -2.93
CA GLU A 315 -11.39 -15.96 -2.66
C GLU A 315 -11.44 -14.67 -3.49
N GLN A 316 -11.89 -14.75 -4.75
CA GLN A 316 -12.14 -13.57 -5.59
C GLN A 316 -13.24 -12.68 -4.99
N ASP A 317 -14.31 -13.27 -4.45
CA ASP A 317 -15.38 -12.53 -3.79
C ASP A 317 -14.90 -11.83 -2.53
N ILE A 318 -14.03 -12.45 -1.72
CA ILE A 318 -13.40 -11.83 -0.55
C ILE A 318 -12.60 -10.60 -0.99
N ILE A 319 -11.76 -10.71 -2.04
CA ILE A 319 -10.97 -9.59 -2.55
C ILE A 319 -11.88 -8.47 -3.06
N LYS A 320 -12.87 -8.79 -3.90
CA LYS A 320 -13.81 -7.80 -4.43
C LYS A 320 -14.55 -7.06 -3.33
N HIS A 321 -15.10 -7.80 -2.36
CA HIS A 321 -15.80 -7.21 -1.23
C HIS A 321 -14.90 -6.28 -0.41
N ALA A 322 -13.67 -6.68 -0.18
CA ALA A 322 -12.71 -5.89 0.56
C ALA A 322 -12.28 -4.61 -0.18
N VAL A 323 -12.19 -4.65 -1.52
CA VAL A 323 -11.62 -3.56 -2.34
C VAL A 323 -12.69 -2.65 -2.93
N ASP A 324 -13.79 -3.18 -3.46
CA ASP A 324 -14.75 -2.40 -4.26
C ASP A 324 -15.69 -1.53 -3.43
N GLY A 325 -15.85 -1.78 -2.12
CA GLY A 325 -16.77 -1.05 -1.23
C GLY A 325 -16.43 0.43 -0.99
N GLU A 326 -15.20 0.85 -1.26
CA GLU A 326 -14.72 2.22 -1.01
C GLU A 326 -14.13 2.92 -2.24
N ASN A 327 -14.10 2.25 -3.39
CA ASN A 327 -13.28 2.68 -4.52
C ASN A 327 -14.11 3.33 -5.62
N LYS A 328 -14.02 4.65 -5.74
CA LYS A 328 -14.15 5.29 -7.05
C LYS A 328 -12.94 4.83 -7.86
N PHE A 329 -13.18 4.08 -8.93
CA PHE A 329 -12.11 3.72 -9.86
C PHE A 329 -11.47 4.99 -10.41
N LEU A 330 -10.15 5.10 -10.25
CA LEU A 330 -9.36 6.25 -10.71
C LEU A 330 -8.79 5.94 -12.11
N PHE A 331 -9.70 5.76 -13.07
CA PHE A 331 -9.32 5.67 -14.48
C PHE A 331 -9.16 7.05 -15.10
#